data_f6014eda76227bd15f1ef48659eb7426
#
_entry.id   f6014eda76227bd15f1ef48659eb7426
#
_cell.length_a   1.000
_cell.length_b   1.000
_cell.length_c   1.000
_cell.angle_alpha   90.00
_cell.angle_beta   90.00
_cell.angle_gamma   90.00
#
_symmetry.space_group_name_H-M   'P 1'
#
loop_
_entity.id
_entity.type
_entity.pdbx_description
1 polymer ?
#
loop_
_entity_poly.entity_id
_entity_poly.type
_entity_poly.pdbx_seq_one_letter_code
_entity_poly.pdbx_strand_id
1 'polypeptide(L)'
;MKKHSLFFILAFTFGCETPSTQLSGPELIQKSIEFHDPNQVWPRLNATFSFTDSLPAPRESRSYSVSLENNLSKMVYRNQDLNYIVWNDSVQVFNGEIENGRAIRMRNYYTYLWGLPMKLNDPGTQIDSEVGKEELNGKRYLVARVPYEKDIWYFYIDPETFQMEAYKFYQDEPNQKGEIIYLDGLSEYKGLKIPANRSWYRTENDEFLGTDQLRGIK
;
A
#
# COMPACT_ATOMS: atom_id res chain seq x y z
N MET A 1 -44.72 -58.88 -39.18
CA MET A 1 -43.51 -58.52 -38.42
C MET A 1 -43.22 -57.06 -38.62
N LYS A 2 -43.60 -56.22 -37.61
CA LYS A 2 -43.36 -54.76 -37.66
C LYS A 2 -42.11 -54.47 -36.85
N LYS A 3 -41.06 -53.95 -37.49
CA LYS A 3 -39.81 -53.50 -36.86
C LYS A 3 -40.05 -52.06 -36.31
N HIS A 4 -39.96 -51.87 -35.01
CA HIS A 4 -39.97 -50.58 -34.40
C HIS A 4 -38.50 -50.13 -34.26
N SER A 5 -38.13 -49.05 -34.95
CA SER A 5 -36.83 -48.38 -34.86
C SER A 5 -36.89 -47.37 -33.76
N LEU A 6 -36.11 -47.59 -32.68
CA LEU A 6 -36.01 -46.67 -31.56
C LEU A 6 -34.92 -45.62 -31.85
N PHE A 7 -35.34 -44.37 -32.03
CA PHE A 7 -34.42 -43.26 -32.30
C PHE A 7 -33.98 -42.67 -30.94
N PHE A 8 -32.71 -42.84 -30.62
CA PHE A 8 -32.15 -42.28 -29.40
C PHE A 8 -31.66 -40.84 -29.69
N ILE A 9 -32.38 -39.82 -29.16
CA ILE A 9 -31.97 -38.42 -29.26
C ILE A 9 -30.97 -38.14 -28.13
N LEU A 10 -29.71 -37.97 -28.50
CA LEU A 10 -28.62 -37.55 -27.60
C LEU A 10 -28.72 -36.01 -27.46
N ALA A 11 -29.24 -35.53 -26.31
CA ALA A 11 -29.27 -34.12 -25.99
C ALA A 11 -27.86 -33.69 -25.51
N PHE A 12 -27.13 -32.96 -26.34
CA PHE A 12 -25.91 -32.27 -25.93
C PHE A 12 -26.31 -31.01 -25.15
N THR A 13 -26.11 -31.04 -23.83
CA THR A 13 -26.17 -29.82 -23.00
C THR A 13 -24.85 -29.07 -23.19
N PHE A 14 -24.86 -28.02 -23.98
CA PHE A 14 -23.79 -27.03 -23.95
C PHE A 14 -23.85 -26.29 -22.60
N GLY A 15 -23.00 -26.68 -21.67
CA GLY A 15 -22.73 -25.88 -20.47
C GLY A 15 -22.06 -24.58 -20.92
N CYS A 16 -22.79 -23.47 -20.84
CA CYS A 16 -22.20 -22.14 -20.95
C CYS A 16 -21.36 -21.91 -19.69
N GLU A 17 -20.06 -22.21 -19.71
CA GLU A 17 -19.12 -21.70 -18.72
C GLU A 17 -19.08 -20.19 -18.92
N THR A 18 -19.67 -19.47 -17.98
CA THR A 18 -19.49 -18.02 -17.86
C THR A 18 -18.00 -17.79 -17.63
N PRO A 19 -17.29 -17.04 -18.48
CA PRO A 19 -15.89 -16.76 -18.23
C PRO A 19 -15.80 -16.04 -16.87
N SER A 20 -15.11 -16.65 -15.92
CA SER A 20 -14.74 -15.99 -14.66
C SER A 20 -13.87 -14.81 -15.06
N THR A 21 -14.44 -13.61 -15.00
CA THR A 21 -13.73 -12.37 -15.33
C THR A 21 -12.64 -12.22 -14.25
N GLN A 22 -11.43 -12.61 -14.58
CA GLN A 22 -10.29 -12.40 -13.71
C GLN A 22 -10.08 -10.90 -13.57
N LEU A 23 -9.97 -10.40 -12.32
CA LEU A 23 -9.70 -8.98 -12.06
C LEU A 23 -8.39 -8.58 -12.74
N SER A 24 -8.39 -7.41 -13.37
CA SER A 24 -7.16 -6.75 -13.79
C SER A 24 -6.46 -6.07 -12.61
N GLY A 25 -5.16 -5.76 -12.75
CA GLY A 25 -4.42 -5.06 -11.71
C GLY A 25 -5.05 -3.72 -11.30
N PRO A 26 -5.45 -2.84 -12.24
CA PRO A 26 -6.19 -1.61 -11.90
C PRO A 26 -7.48 -1.86 -11.13
N GLU A 27 -8.29 -2.88 -11.51
CA GLU A 27 -9.52 -3.23 -10.79
C GLU A 27 -9.23 -3.76 -9.38
N LEU A 28 -8.17 -4.55 -9.22
CA LEU A 28 -7.73 -5.04 -7.91
C LEU A 28 -7.34 -3.87 -6.98
N ILE A 29 -6.56 -2.92 -7.48
CA ILE A 29 -6.17 -1.72 -6.73
C ILE A 29 -7.39 -0.88 -6.39
N GLN A 30 -8.34 -0.70 -7.33
CA GLN A 30 -9.56 0.05 -7.07
C GLN A 30 -10.39 -0.57 -5.93
N LYS A 31 -10.53 -1.91 -5.89
CA LYS A 31 -11.20 -2.62 -4.79
C LYS A 31 -10.46 -2.43 -3.46
N SER A 32 -9.15 -2.43 -3.47
CA SER A 32 -8.36 -2.16 -2.27
C SER A 32 -8.56 -0.72 -1.80
N ILE A 33 -8.61 0.26 -2.69
CA ILE A 33 -8.91 1.66 -2.34
C ILE A 33 -10.31 1.77 -1.74
N GLU A 34 -11.31 1.11 -2.30
CA GLU A 34 -12.69 1.09 -1.77
C GLU A 34 -12.77 0.49 -0.37
N PHE A 35 -11.96 -0.53 -0.07
CA PHE A 35 -11.83 -1.06 1.30
C PHE A 35 -11.19 -0.05 2.26
N HIS A 36 -10.09 0.58 1.83
CA HIS A 36 -9.31 1.46 2.69
C HIS A 36 -9.88 2.86 2.83
N ASP A 37 -10.46 3.43 1.77
CA ASP A 37 -10.98 4.80 1.75
C ASP A 37 -12.32 4.93 0.98
N PRO A 38 -13.39 4.29 1.46
CA PRO A 38 -14.70 4.32 0.80
C PRO A 38 -15.29 5.72 0.69
N ASN A 39 -14.85 6.65 1.54
CA ASN A 39 -15.37 8.01 1.61
C ASN A 39 -14.47 9.05 0.91
N GLN A 40 -13.40 8.62 0.23
CA GLN A 40 -12.43 9.49 -0.43
C GLN A 40 -11.88 10.59 0.53
N VAL A 41 -11.51 10.18 1.73
CA VAL A 41 -10.98 11.06 2.77
C VAL A 41 -9.54 11.47 2.47
N TRP A 42 -8.72 10.54 1.95
CA TRP A 42 -7.28 10.74 1.73
C TRP A 42 -6.94 11.97 0.90
N PRO A 43 -7.56 12.25 -0.27
CA PRO A 43 -7.22 13.43 -1.07
C PRO A 43 -7.46 14.77 -0.35
N ARG A 44 -8.38 14.78 0.62
CA ARG A 44 -8.77 15.96 1.39
C ARG A 44 -8.36 15.87 2.85
N LEU A 45 -7.45 14.96 3.17
CA LEU A 45 -7.03 14.70 4.53
C LEU A 45 -6.43 15.98 5.15
N ASN A 46 -6.92 16.32 6.34
CA ASN A 46 -6.32 17.27 7.26
C ASN A 46 -6.34 16.61 8.63
N ALA A 47 -5.20 16.02 9.01
CA ALA A 47 -5.10 15.24 10.24
C ALA A 47 -3.67 15.17 10.74
N THR A 48 -3.52 14.91 12.04
CA THR A 48 -2.24 14.66 12.70
C THR A 48 -2.13 13.20 13.10
N PHE A 49 -1.10 12.56 12.61
CA PHE A 49 -0.71 11.19 12.92
C PHE A 49 0.33 11.22 14.05
N SER A 50 0.12 10.42 15.09
CA SER A 50 1.08 10.21 16.16
C SER A 50 1.76 8.86 16.00
N PHE A 51 3.08 8.83 16.01
CA PHE A 51 3.88 7.65 15.75
C PHE A 51 4.84 7.32 16.89
N THR A 52 5.14 6.03 17.01
CA THR A 52 6.39 5.54 17.59
C THR A 52 7.07 4.62 16.57
N ASP A 53 8.39 4.62 16.52
CA ASP A 53 9.11 3.60 15.78
C ASP A 53 9.80 2.62 16.75
N SER A 54 10.02 1.39 16.29
CA SER A 54 10.84 0.39 16.94
C SER A 54 11.98 0.05 16.00
N LEU A 55 13.20 0.36 16.40
CA LEU A 55 14.37 0.24 15.56
C LEU A 55 15.33 -0.81 16.13
N PRO A 56 16.04 -1.57 15.27
CA PRO A 56 17.08 -2.48 15.74
C PRO A 56 18.26 -1.70 16.32
N ALA A 57 18.87 -2.25 17.38
CA ALA A 57 20.08 -1.69 17.98
C ALA A 57 21.19 -1.45 16.92
N PRO A 58 22.01 -0.40 17.05
CA PRO A 58 22.09 0.56 18.16
C PRO A 58 21.14 1.78 18.02
N ARG A 59 20.20 1.78 17.07
CA ARG A 59 19.28 2.91 16.87
C ARG A 59 18.24 2.97 17.98
N GLU A 60 17.96 4.17 18.49
CA GLU A 60 16.94 4.41 19.49
C GLU A 60 15.57 4.62 18.85
N SER A 61 14.53 4.07 19.49
CA SER A 61 13.15 4.30 19.12
C SER A 61 12.73 5.74 19.40
N ARG A 62 11.86 6.29 18.54
CA ARG A 62 11.43 7.69 18.61
C ARG A 62 9.93 7.78 18.71
N SER A 63 9.46 8.86 19.34
CA SER A 63 8.07 9.30 19.26
C SER A 63 7.99 10.62 18.51
N TYR A 64 7.06 10.71 17.56
CA TYR A 64 6.93 11.89 16.71
C TYR A 64 5.50 12.04 16.18
N SER A 65 5.20 13.19 15.62
CA SER A 65 3.94 13.43 14.92
C SER A 65 4.14 14.03 13.53
N VAL A 66 3.23 13.67 12.64
CA VAL A 66 3.18 14.19 11.28
C VAL A 66 1.77 14.69 11.01
N SER A 67 1.63 15.99 10.78
CA SER A 67 0.36 16.56 10.32
C SER A 67 0.39 16.68 8.82
N LEU A 68 -0.66 16.17 8.16
CA LEU A 68 -0.83 16.21 6.71
C LEU A 68 -2.05 17.05 6.35
N GLU A 69 -1.88 17.97 5.42
CA GLU A 69 -2.94 18.70 4.71
C GLU A 69 -2.78 18.40 3.22
N ASN A 70 -3.35 17.27 2.76
CA ASN A 70 -3.04 16.72 1.43
C ASN A 70 -3.46 17.63 0.28
N ASN A 71 -4.60 18.31 0.39
CA ASN A 71 -5.07 19.29 -0.61
C ASN A 71 -4.15 20.52 -0.75
N LEU A 72 -3.27 20.78 0.21
CA LEU A 72 -2.32 21.88 0.21
C LEU A 72 -0.87 21.41 -0.03
N SER A 73 -0.64 20.11 -0.25
CA SER A 73 0.70 19.52 -0.30
C SER A 73 1.57 19.95 0.89
N LYS A 74 0.97 19.97 2.09
CA LYS A 74 1.59 20.48 3.30
C LYS A 74 1.77 19.40 4.32
N MET A 75 2.96 19.34 4.91
CA MET A 75 3.31 18.47 6.02
C MET A 75 3.99 19.26 7.13
N VAL A 76 3.65 18.93 8.37
CA VAL A 76 4.40 19.38 9.56
C VAL A 76 4.92 18.17 10.31
N TYR A 77 6.21 18.11 10.50
CA TYR A 77 6.87 17.09 11.31
C TYR A 77 7.25 17.65 12.68
N ARG A 78 7.01 16.91 13.75
CA ARG A 78 7.41 17.29 15.12
C ARG A 78 7.87 16.10 15.92
N ASN A 79 9.04 16.24 16.53
CA ASN A 79 9.47 15.44 17.67
C ASN A 79 10.17 16.37 18.69
N GLN A 80 10.85 15.80 19.69
CA GLN A 80 11.53 16.57 20.73
C GLN A 80 12.62 17.51 20.15
N ASP A 81 13.39 17.05 19.17
CA ASP A 81 14.61 17.68 18.69
C ASP A 81 14.42 18.42 17.35
N LEU A 82 13.37 18.07 16.59
CA LEU A 82 13.17 18.56 15.23
C LEU A 82 11.73 18.93 14.99
N ASN A 83 11.52 20.19 14.53
CA ASN A 83 10.21 20.69 14.12
C ASN A 83 10.35 21.48 12.81
N TYR A 84 9.66 21.04 11.77
CA TYR A 84 9.67 21.71 10.47
C TYR A 84 8.34 21.57 9.73
N ILE A 85 8.13 22.45 8.78
CA ILE A 85 7.02 22.41 7.82
C ILE A 85 7.58 22.31 6.41
N VAL A 86 6.90 21.51 5.59
CA VAL A 86 7.06 21.50 4.13
C VAL A 86 5.73 21.91 3.52
N TRP A 87 5.75 22.94 2.71
CA TRP A 87 4.59 23.38 1.94
C TRP A 87 4.98 23.53 0.48
N ASN A 88 4.43 22.68 -0.39
CA ASN A 88 4.94 22.48 -1.74
C ASN A 88 6.47 22.19 -1.70
N ASP A 89 7.28 23.02 -2.31
CA ASP A 89 8.74 22.88 -2.32
C ASP A 89 9.46 23.81 -1.31
N SER A 90 8.68 24.51 -0.48
CA SER A 90 9.23 25.38 0.59
C SER A 90 9.38 24.63 1.89
N VAL A 91 10.52 24.82 2.55
CA VAL A 91 10.82 24.24 3.85
C VAL A 91 11.09 25.35 4.86
N GLN A 92 10.46 25.26 6.04
CA GLN A 92 10.75 26.13 7.16
C GLN A 92 11.03 25.27 8.40
N VAL A 93 12.19 25.47 9.02
CA VAL A 93 12.61 24.77 10.25
C VAL A 93 12.38 25.72 11.42
N PHE A 94 11.73 25.20 12.49
CA PHE A 94 11.44 25.93 13.71
C PHE A 94 12.36 25.51 14.86
N ASN A 95 12.79 24.24 14.85
CA ASN A 95 13.72 23.67 15.84
C ASN A 95 14.53 22.57 15.18
N GLY A 96 15.80 22.44 15.59
CA GLY A 96 16.74 21.47 15.05
C GLY A 96 17.25 21.83 13.65
N GLU A 97 17.80 20.87 12.95
CA GLU A 97 18.35 21.03 11.61
C GLU A 97 17.93 19.89 10.70
N ILE A 98 17.55 20.22 9.48
CA ILE A 98 17.28 19.29 8.40
C ILE A 98 17.58 19.95 7.03
N GLU A 99 18.20 19.20 6.14
CA GLU A 99 18.46 19.64 4.77
C GLU A 99 17.12 19.70 4.00
N ASN A 100 16.91 20.75 3.18
CA ASN A 100 15.64 21.00 2.49
C ASN A 100 15.18 19.83 1.62
N GLY A 101 16.08 19.28 0.81
CA GLY A 101 15.75 18.11 -0.03
C GLY A 101 15.39 16.88 0.79
N ARG A 102 16.00 16.69 1.96
CA ARG A 102 15.61 15.63 2.89
C ARG A 102 14.22 15.87 3.47
N ALA A 103 13.90 17.09 3.87
CA ALA A 103 12.57 17.42 4.38
C ALA A 103 11.47 17.16 3.34
N ILE A 104 11.70 17.56 2.08
CA ILE A 104 10.80 17.29 0.96
C ILE A 104 10.65 15.79 0.71
N ARG A 105 11.76 15.02 0.70
CA ARG A 105 11.69 13.55 0.59
C ARG A 105 10.88 12.92 1.72
N MET A 106 11.04 13.40 2.96
CA MET A 106 10.24 12.92 4.09
C MET A 106 8.74 13.24 3.93
N ARG A 107 8.37 14.43 3.43
CA ARG A 107 6.98 14.74 3.09
C ARG A 107 6.44 13.74 2.07
N ASN A 108 7.18 13.47 0.98
CA ASN A 108 6.79 12.52 -0.05
C ASN A 108 6.65 11.10 0.51
N TYR A 109 7.57 10.68 1.38
CA TYR A 109 7.51 9.41 2.10
C TYR A 109 6.20 9.27 2.89
N TYR A 110 5.87 10.23 3.75
CA TYR A 110 4.65 10.16 4.56
C TYR A 110 3.38 10.23 3.70
N THR A 111 3.34 11.11 2.71
CA THR A 111 2.16 11.23 1.85
C THR A 111 1.97 10.01 0.93
N TYR A 112 3.05 9.37 0.47
CA TYR A 112 2.96 8.20 -0.38
C TYR A 112 2.67 6.93 0.42
N LEU A 113 3.57 6.56 1.34
CA LEU A 113 3.47 5.27 2.01
C LEU A 113 2.26 5.15 2.95
N TRP A 114 1.93 6.23 3.67
CA TRP A 114 0.74 6.25 4.52
C TRP A 114 -0.55 6.47 3.72
N GLY A 115 -0.43 6.89 2.47
CA GLY A 115 -1.52 7.02 1.52
C GLY A 115 -1.77 5.80 0.64
N LEU A 116 -1.01 4.71 0.80
CA LEU A 116 -1.28 3.47 0.09
C LEU A 116 -2.51 2.78 0.69
N PRO A 117 -3.40 2.17 -0.15
CA PRO A 117 -3.32 2.08 -1.60
C PRO A 117 -3.84 3.30 -2.38
N MET A 118 -4.43 4.32 -1.76
CA MET A 118 -5.07 5.48 -2.43
C MET A 118 -4.13 6.20 -3.41
N LYS A 119 -2.82 6.22 -3.08
CA LYS A 119 -1.78 6.84 -3.93
C LYS A 119 -1.53 6.09 -5.24
N LEU A 120 -2.00 4.86 -5.37
CA LEU A 120 -1.91 4.11 -6.62
C LEU A 120 -2.92 4.59 -7.68
N ASN A 121 -3.87 5.44 -7.29
CA ASN A 121 -4.79 6.11 -8.21
C ASN A 121 -4.29 7.49 -8.69
N ASP A 122 -3.09 7.89 -8.31
CA ASP A 122 -2.51 9.15 -8.77
C ASP A 122 -2.29 9.14 -10.29
N PRO A 123 -2.50 10.29 -10.98
CA PRO A 123 -2.24 10.39 -12.40
C PRO A 123 -0.81 9.96 -12.77
N GLY A 124 -0.69 9.12 -13.79
CA GLY A 124 0.60 8.62 -14.27
C GLY A 124 1.09 7.32 -13.61
N THR A 125 0.41 6.82 -12.57
CA THR A 125 0.70 5.49 -12.04
C THR A 125 0.29 4.44 -13.06
N GLN A 126 1.25 3.64 -13.51
CA GLN A 126 1.02 2.51 -14.42
C GLN A 126 0.94 1.23 -13.61
N ILE A 127 -0.22 0.57 -13.66
CA ILE A 127 -0.45 -0.71 -12.98
C ILE A 127 -0.53 -1.78 -14.07
N ASP A 128 0.26 -2.84 -13.95
CA ASP A 128 0.20 -3.97 -14.88
C ASP A 128 -1.21 -4.57 -14.88
N SER A 129 -1.69 -4.96 -16.06
CA SER A 129 -3.04 -5.53 -16.17
C SER A 129 -3.16 -6.91 -15.57
N GLU A 130 -2.06 -7.67 -15.53
CA GLU A 130 -2.02 -9.02 -14.98
C GLU A 130 -1.98 -8.97 -13.44
N VAL A 131 -2.80 -9.82 -12.81
CA VAL A 131 -2.82 -10.02 -11.35
C VAL A 131 -2.06 -11.29 -11.03
N GLY A 132 -0.97 -11.13 -10.28
CA GLY A 132 -0.20 -12.24 -9.74
C GLY A 132 -0.94 -12.94 -8.59
N LYS A 133 -0.49 -14.17 -8.28
CA LYS A 133 -0.89 -14.91 -7.08
C LYS A 133 0.36 -15.39 -6.39
N GLU A 134 0.59 -14.89 -5.18
CA GLU A 134 1.78 -15.27 -4.39
C GLU A 134 1.35 -15.71 -2.99
N GLU A 135 2.17 -16.58 -2.40
CA GLU A 135 2.04 -16.97 -1.00
C GLU A 135 3.09 -16.21 -0.17
N LEU A 136 2.64 -15.60 0.92
CA LEU A 136 3.49 -14.86 1.84
C LEU A 136 3.12 -15.27 3.27
N ASN A 137 4.08 -15.82 4.03
CA ASN A 137 3.88 -16.30 5.38
C ASN A 137 2.70 -17.30 5.52
N GLY A 138 2.52 -18.19 4.55
CA GLY A 138 1.47 -19.22 4.54
C GLY A 138 0.07 -18.73 4.15
N LYS A 139 -0.07 -17.44 3.76
CA LYS A 139 -1.30 -16.85 3.26
C LYS A 139 -1.17 -16.52 1.78
N ARG A 140 -2.23 -16.79 1.00
CA ARG A 140 -2.28 -16.46 -0.43
C ARG A 140 -2.83 -15.05 -0.64
N TYR A 141 -2.22 -14.33 -1.59
CA TYR A 141 -2.57 -12.97 -1.95
C TYR A 141 -2.81 -12.84 -3.46
N LEU A 142 -3.63 -11.87 -3.83
CA LEU A 142 -3.62 -11.26 -5.15
C LEU A 142 -2.55 -10.17 -5.15
N VAL A 143 -1.76 -10.10 -6.23
CA VAL A 143 -0.61 -9.20 -6.28
C VAL A 143 -0.72 -8.29 -7.50
N ALA A 144 -0.74 -6.99 -7.27
CA ALA A 144 -0.63 -5.98 -8.32
C ALA A 144 0.83 -5.52 -8.44
N ARG A 145 1.35 -5.47 -9.68
CA ARG A 145 2.69 -4.98 -10.00
C ARG A 145 2.61 -3.58 -10.57
N VAL A 146 3.48 -2.69 -10.08
CA VAL A 146 3.57 -1.29 -10.50
C VAL A 146 5.03 -0.97 -10.85
N PRO A 147 5.38 -0.86 -12.13
CA PRO A 147 6.72 -0.50 -12.55
C PRO A 147 6.91 1.02 -12.49
N TYR A 148 7.68 1.51 -11.52
CA TYR A 148 8.18 2.88 -11.52
C TYR A 148 9.53 2.98 -12.23
N GLU A 149 9.96 4.18 -12.54
CA GLU A 149 11.22 4.43 -13.26
C GLU A 149 12.46 3.83 -12.55
N LYS A 150 12.47 3.84 -11.22
CA LYS A 150 13.63 3.40 -10.40
C LYS A 150 13.40 2.11 -9.66
N ASP A 151 12.16 1.78 -9.37
CA ASP A 151 11.78 0.68 -8.49
C ASP A 151 10.58 -0.07 -9.06
N ILE A 152 10.55 -1.36 -8.88
CA ILE A 152 9.40 -2.19 -9.23
C ILE A 152 8.67 -2.58 -7.95
N TRP A 153 7.39 -2.25 -7.86
CA TRP A 153 6.58 -2.45 -6.66
C TRP A 153 5.56 -3.57 -6.84
N TYR A 154 5.31 -4.32 -5.77
CA TYR A 154 4.33 -5.38 -5.66
C TYR A 154 3.45 -5.15 -4.44
N PHE A 155 2.14 -5.11 -4.64
CA PHE A 155 1.16 -4.85 -3.58
C PHE A 155 0.35 -6.12 -3.32
N TYR A 156 0.42 -6.62 -2.09
CA TYR A 156 -0.22 -7.86 -1.65
C TYR A 156 -1.58 -7.55 -1.04
N ILE A 157 -2.62 -8.04 -1.71
CA ILE A 157 -4.02 -7.74 -1.39
C ILE A 157 -4.74 -9.04 -1.04
N ASP A 158 -5.39 -9.05 0.10
CA ASP A 158 -6.20 -10.18 0.54
C ASP A 158 -7.34 -10.44 -0.46
N PRO A 159 -7.49 -11.66 -0.96
CA PRO A 159 -8.47 -11.97 -2.02
C PRO A 159 -9.94 -11.89 -1.57
N GLU A 160 -10.22 -11.92 -0.27
CA GLU A 160 -11.58 -11.92 0.27
C GLU A 160 -12.01 -10.51 0.71
N THR A 161 -11.13 -9.79 1.39
CA THR A 161 -11.43 -8.47 1.97
C THR A 161 -10.99 -7.30 1.11
N PHE A 162 -10.03 -7.51 0.19
CA PHE A 162 -9.29 -6.50 -0.55
C PHE A 162 -8.44 -5.56 0.32
N GLN A 163 -8.19 -5.93 1.57
CA GLN A 163 -7.23 -5.24 2.42
C GLN A 163 -5.82 -5.42 1.85
N MET A 164 -5.05 -4.33 1.75
CA MET A 164 -3.61 -4.40 1.47
C MET A 164 -2.88 -4.77 2.76
N GLU A 165 -2.16 -5.90 2.76
CA GLU A 165 -1.50 -6.43 3.96
C GLU A 165 0.03 -6.46 3.85
N ALA A 166 0.57 -6.26 2.67
CA ALA A 166 2.00 -6.07 2.47
C ALA A 166 2.27 -5.33 1.16
N TYR A 167 3.46 -4.81 1.04
CA TYR A 167 4.04 -4.41 -0.24
C TYR A 167 5.55 -4.66 -0.21
N LYS A 168 6.12 -4.93 -1.38
CA LYS A 168 7.58 -4.98 -1.56
C LYS A 168 7.98 -4.11 -2.74
N PHE A 169 9.20 -3.66 -2.75
CA PHE A 169 9.80 -3.04 -3.91
C PHE A 169 11.22 -3.54 -4.13
N TYR A 170 11.60 -3.61 -5.39
CA TYR A 170 12.94 -3.93 -5.80
C TYR A 170 13.58 -2.75 -6.51
N GLN A 171 14.75 -2.34 -6.05
CA GLN A 171 15.67 -1.44 -6.75
C GLN A 171 16.46 -2.19 -7.83
N ASP A 172 16.61 -3.52 -7.64
CA ASP A 172 17.20 -4.45 -8.59
C ASP A 172 16.36 -5.73 -8.60
N GLU A 173 15.32 -5.75 -9.43
CA GLU A 173 14.36 -6.85 -9.50
C GLU A 173 15.02 -8.19 -9.88
N PRO A 174 15.93 -8.27 -10.89
CA PRO A 174 16.59 -9.53 -11.24
C PRO A 174 17.36 -10.17 -10.10
N ASN A 175 17.96 -9.37 -9.21
CA ASN A 175 18.70 -9.84 -8.05
C ASN A 175 17.85 -9.83 -6.76
N GLN A 176 16.57 -9.48 -6.85
CA GLN A 176 15.63 -9.39 -5.74
C GLN A 176 16.11 -8.50 -4.60
N LYS A 177 16.83 -7.42 -4.92
CA LYS A 177 17.33 -6.46 -3.94
C LYS A 177 16.32 -5.35 -3.69
N GLY A 178 15.86 -5.27 -2.47
CA GLY A 178 14.88 -4.28 -2.07
C GLY A 178 14.40 -4.47 -0.64
N GLU A 179 13.17 -4.09 -0.41
CA GLU A 179 12.56 -4.20 0.91
C GLU A 179 11.13 -4.75 0.79
N ILE A 180 10.72 -5.52 1.79
CA ILE A 180 9.33 -5.94 1.99
C ILE A 180 8.80 -5.32 3.27
N ILE A 181 7.56 -4.85 3.21
CA ILE A 181 6.90 -4.18 4.31
C ILE A 181 5.61 -4.92 4.63
N TYR A 182 5.56 -5.51 5.80
CA TYR A 182 4.36 -6.15 6.34
C TYR A 182 3.49 -5.12 7.05
N LEU A 183 2.20 -5.17 6.77
CA LEU A 183 1.20 -4.26 7.31
C LEU A 183 0.32 -5.01 8.31
N ASP A 184 0.12 -4.43 9.48
CA ASP A 184 -0.67 -5.05 10.54
C ASP A 184 -1.54 -4.04 11.28
N GLY A 185 -2.69 -4.51 11.76
CA GLY A 185 -3.67 -3.70 12.43
C GLY A 185 -4.33 -2.66 11.50
N LEU A 186 -5.41 -2.08 11.95
CA LEU A 186 -6.09 -0.98 11.27
C LEU A 186 -6.41 0.15 12.26
N SER A 187 -6.05 1.37 11.87
CA SER A 187 -6.52 2.60 12.51
C SER A 187 -7.57 3.23 11.63
N GLU A 188 -8.68 3.66 12.21
CA GLU A 188 -9.78 4.27 11.45
C GLU A 188 -9.91 5.77 11.77
N TYR A 189 -10.08 6.58 10.73
CA TYR A 189 -10.35 8.01 10.85
C TYR A 189 -11.35 8.45 9.77
N LYS A 190 -12.58 8.83 10.17
CA LYS A 190 -13.67 9.26 9.25
C LYS A 190 -13.98 8.23 8.14
N GLY A 191 -13.83 6.94 8.44
CA GLY A 191 -14.01 5.85 7.47
C GLY A 191 -12.76 5.49 6.66
N LEU A 192 -11.70 6.28 6.74
CA LEU A 192 -10.38 5.93 6.19
C LEU A 192 -9.72 4.90 7.09
N LYS A 193 -9.34 3.76 6.54
CA LYS A 193 -8.69 2.64 7.23
C LYS A 193 -7.22 2.59 6.83
N ILE A 194 -6.33 2.84 7.79
CA ILE A 194 -4.88 2.85 7.57
C ILE A 194 -4.24 1.73 8.37
N PRO A 195 -3.36 0.88 7.77
CA PRO A 195 -2.58 -0.09 8.52
C PRO A 195 -1.77 0.60 9.63
N ALA A 196 -1.94 0.10 10.87
CA ALA A 196 -1.37 0.74 12.05
C ALA A 196 0.13 0.49 12.20
N ASN A 197 0.61 -0.68 11.78
CA ASN A 197 2.01 -1.06 11.88
C ASN A 197 2.58 -1.32 10.49
N ARG A 198 3.83 -0.91 10.28
CA ARG A 198 4.63 -1.17 9.08
C ARG A 198 5.98 -1.70 9.50
N SER A 199 6.20 -3.00 9.31
CA SER A 199 7.44 -3.69 9.65
C SER A 199 8.28 -3.93 8.40
N TRP A 200 9.47 -3.40 8.39
CA TRP A 200 10.39 -3.33 7.25
C TRP A 200 11.46 -4.39 7.33
N TYR A 201 11.68 -5.10 6.23
CA TYR A 201 12.73 -6.12 6.11
C TYR A 201 13.41 -6.02 4.75
N ARG A 202 14.68 -6.39 4.69
CA ARG A 202 15.38 -6.59 3.41
C ARG A 202 14.92 -7.87 2.75
N THR A 203 14.78 -7.83 1.44
CA THR A 203 14.36 -9.03 0.68
C THR A 203 15.47 -10.06 0.51
N GLU A 204 16.75 -9.65 0.60
CA GLU A 204 17.89 -10.52 0.37
C GLU A 204 18.21 -11.47 1.53
N ASN A 205 17.90 -11.07 2.76
CA ASN A 205 18.36 -11.78 3.96
C ASN A 205 17.41 -11.70 5.16
N ASP A 206 16.19 -11.18 4.96
CA ASP A 206 15.19 -10.97 6.00
C ASP A 206 15.67 -10.09 7.18
N GLU A 207 16.66 -9.22 6.94
CA GLU A 207 17.16 -8.29 7.95
C GLU A 207 16.06 -7.33 8.37
N PHE A 208 15.72 -7.32 9.65
CA PHE A 208 14.74 -6.39 10.22
C PHE A 208 15.31 -4.96 10.26
N LEU A 209 14.60 -4.01 9.67
CA LEU A 209 15.01 -2.61 9.57
C LEU A 209 14.31 -1.71 10.57
N GLY A 210 13.14 -2.10 11.04
CA GLY A 210 12.33 -1.34 12.00
C GLY A 210 10.84 -1.52 11.78
N THR A 211 10.05 -1.01 12.72
CA THR A 211 8.59 -0.93 12.61
C THR A 211 8.13 0.48 12.91
N ASP A 212 7.38 1.07 11.97
CA ASP A 212 6.62 2.31 12.22
C ASP A 212 5.26 1.94 12.80
N GLN A 213 4.90 2.53 13.92
CA GLN A 213 3.65 2.25 14.64
C GLN A 213 2.81 3.51 14.75
N LEU A 214 1.66 3.51 14.10
CA LEU A 214 0.66 4.57 14.24
C LEU A 214 -0.10 4.42 15.57
N ARG A 215 -0.01 5.41 16.43
CA ARG A 215 -0.61 5.42 17.76
C ARG A 215 -1.96 6.13 17.81
N GLY A 216 -2.24 6.94 16.82
CA GLY A 216 -3.52 7.64 16.69
C GLY A 216 -3.56 8.65 15.57
N ILE A 217 -4.77 9.00 15.14
CA ILE A 217 -5.08 10.02 14.15
C ILE A 217 -6.09 10.97 14.75
N LYS A 218 -5.87 12.28 14.64
CA LYS A 218 -6.77 13.32 15.15
C LYS A 218 -6.86 14.51 14.19
#